data_ac5f2fdd4515713dd74bc65d7853ba40
#
_entry.id   ac5f2fdd4515713dd74bc65d7853ba40
#
_cell.length_a   1.000
_cell.length_b   1.000
_cell.length_c   1.000
_cell.angle_alpha   90.00
_cell.angle_beta   90.00
_cell.angle_gamma   90.00
#
_symmetry.space_group_name_H-M   'P 1'
#
loop_
_entity.id
_entity.type
_entity.pdbx_description
1 polymer ?
#
loop_
_entity_poly.entity_id
_entity_poly.type
_entity_poly.pdbx_seq_one_letter_code
_entity_poly.pdbx_strand_id
1 'polypeptide(L)'
;GLLPPSEHKSGVKVVSRVNGRKPALKSSLMLYDSISGDLEAVMDANWITSMRTGAVATLAIKTFRNTNTKVYSLMGLGNIAHATMTCMLNEFKEEHLFVKLLRYKNQEERFVEDFARYKKVTFSIVDTIEEWAKDSDVVISAITDAQGLIVEDLSLFKSGVLVVPIHMSGFQNCDRVFDKVFGDDYGHICGFKYFNEFKSFAEIGDVLLGQKEGRKDNEERILSYNYGLGLHDVFWANKIYKMMR
;
A
#
# COMPACT_ATOMS: atom_id res chain seq x y z
N GLY A 1 -5.13 -5.94 17.22
CA GLY A 1 -5.54 -7.01 16.28
C GLY A 1 -5.65 -8.35 16.97
N LEU A 2 -6.48 -9.22 16.44
CA LEU A 2 -6.68 -10.60 16.88
C LEU A 2 -6.52 -11.50 15.64
N LEU A 3 -5.68 -12.53 15.75
CA LEU A 3 -5.54 -13.54 14.70
C LEU A 3 -6.67 -14.58 14.79
N PRO A 4 -6.85 -15.41 13.73
CA PRO A 4 -7.78 -16.53 13.78
C PRO A 4 -7.54 -17.40 15.00
N PRO A 5 -8.57 -18.05 15.57
CA PRO A 5 -8.45 -18.84 16.80
C PRO A 5 -7.34 -19.88 16.79
N SER A 6 -7.04 -20.48 15.63
CA SER A 6 -5.97 -21.46 15.47
C SER A 6 -4.55 -20.92 15.74
N GLU A 7 -4.35 -19.62 15.68
CA GLU A 7 -3.05 -18.98 15.95
C GLU A 7 -2.85 -18.60 17.43
N HIS A 8 -3.94 -18.51 18.19
CA HIS A 8 -3.97 -18.15 19.62
C HIS A 8 -3.17 -16.88 19.95
N LYS A 9 -3.24 -15.86 19.08
CA LYS A 9 -2.49 -14.60 19.26
C LYS A 9 -3.36 -13.38 19.11
N SER A 10 -3.11 -12.43 19.98
CA SER A 10 -3.62 -11.08 19.91
C SER A 10 -2.49 -10.07 20.11
N GLY A 11 -2.73 -8.81 19.79
CA GLY A 11 -1.68 -7.81 19.99
C GLY A 11 -2.18 -6.38 19.83
N VAL A 12 -1.39 -5.49 20.39
CA VAL A 12 -1.58 -4.03 20.33
C VAL A 12 -0.32 -3.39 19.76
N LYS A 13 -0.47 -2.64 18.67
CA LYS A 13 0.60 -1.80 18.17
C LYS A 13 0.33 -0.34 18.51
N VAL A 14 1.30 0.32 19.12
CA VAL A 14 1.29 1.75 19.36
C VAL A 14 2.18 2.42 18.32
N VAL A 15 1.64 3.43 17.66
CA VAL A 15 2.36 4.23 16.66
C VAL A 15 2.44 5.67 17.16
N SER A 16 3.66 6.18 17.32
CA SER A 16 3.93 7.56 17.71
C SER A 16 4.48 8.35 16.53
N ARG A 17 3.95 9.54 16.29
CA ARG A 17 4.49 10.49 15.32
C ARG A 17 4.98 11.74 16.04
N VAL A 18 6.23 12.09 15.82
CA VAL A 18 6.84 13.29 16.38
C VAL A 18 7.44 14.12 15.26
N ASN A 19 6.88 15.29 15.02
CA ASN A 19 7.36 16.20 13.98
C ASN A 19 8.81 16.63 14.25
N GLY A 20 9.60 16.74 13.20
CA GLY A 20 11.03 17.11 13.29
C GLY A 20 11.97 15.95 13.67
N ARG A 21 11.47 14.81 14.11
CA ARG A 21 12.27 13.63 14.42
C ARG A 21 12.58 12.79 13.17
N LYS A 22 13.72 12.13 13.17
CA LYS A 22 14.10 11.16 12.11
C LYS A 22 14.40 9.79 12.74
N PRO A 23 13.64 8.72 12.45
CA PRO A 23 12.37 8.73 11.74
C PRO A 23 11.26 9.42 12.54
N ALA A 24 10.36 10.13 11.87
CA ALA A 24 9.23 10.82 12.50
C ALA A 24 8.25 9.85 13.15
N LEU A 25 8.17 8.64 12.62
CA LEU A 25 7.24 7.59 13.04
C LEU A 25 8.02 6.51 13.79
N LYS A 26 7.54 6.14 14.98
CA LYS A 26 8.01 4.99 15.75
C LYS A 26 6.83 4.14 16.17
N SER A 27 7.03 2.84 16.17
CA SER A 27 6.02 1.88 16.60
C SER A 27 6.60 0.79 17.49
N SER A 28 5.81 0.41 18.48
CA SER A 28 6.07 -0.74 19.34
C SER A 28 4.86 -1.65 19.34
N LEU A 29 5.05 -2.94 19.46
CA LEU A 29 4.00 -3.95 19.45
C LEU A 29 4.14 -4.86 20.67
N MET A 30 3.02 -5.09 21.34
CA MET A 30 2.86 -6.10 22.38
C MET A 30 2.11 -7.30 21.81
N LEU A 31 2.67 -8.50 21.93
CA LEU A 31 2.10 -9.77 21.49
C LEU A 31 1.64 -10.55 22.72
N TYR A 32 0.42 -11.05 22.67
CA TYR A 32 -0.22 -11.81 23.75
C TYR A 32 -0.68 -13.18 23.26
N ASP A 33 -0.66 -14.16 24.13
CA ASP A 33 -1.47 -15.35 23.99
C ASP A 33 -2.94 -15.00 24.20
N SER A 34 -3.81 -15.31 23.22
CA SER A 34 -5.22 -14.91 23.28
C SER A 34 -6.10 -15.84 24.13
N ILE A 35 -5.54 -16.95 24.64
CA ILE A 35 -6.25 -17.87 25.55
C ILE A 35 -5.94 -17.52 26.99
N SER A 36 -4.66 -17.46 27.36
CA SER A 36 -4.22 -17.19 28.74
C SER A 36 -4.24 -15.68 29.07
N GLY A 37 -4.11 -14.81 28.05
CA GLY A 37 -3.93 -13.37 28.24
C GLY A 37 -2.48 -12.98 28.57
N ASP A 38 -1.54 -13.91 28.58
CA ASP A 38 -0.16 -13.65 28.94
C ASP A 38 0.55 -12.81 27.88
N LEU A 39 1.35 -11.83 28.34
CA LEU A 39 2.25 -11.08 27.49
C LEU A 39 3.45 -11.97 27.09
N GLU A 40 3.57 -12.26 25.81
CA GLU A 40 4.65 -13.11 25.30
C GLU A 40 5.86 -12.34 24.76
N ALA A 41 5.62 -11.16 24.17
CA ALA A 41 6.70 -10.35 23.63
C ALA A 41 6.36 -8.86 23.54
N VAL A 42 7.41 -8.03 23.67
CA VAL A 42 7.39 -6.61 23.30
C VAL A 42 8.43 -6.41 22.20
N MET A 43 8.04 -5.80 21.09
CA MET A 43 8.87 -5.69 19.89
C MET A 43 8.96 -4.24 19.41
N ASP A 44 10.12 -3.84 18.89
CA ASP A 44 10.17 -2.71 17.95
C ASP A 44 9.38 -3.11 16.69
N ALA A 45 8.41 -2.29 16.32
CA ALA A 45 7.51 -2.59 15.20
C ALA A 45 7.72 -1.66 13.99
N ASN A 46 8.82 -0.91 13.93
CA ASN A 46 9.08 0.01 12.82
C ASN A 46 9.20 -0.74 11.48
N TRP A 47 9.96 -1.83 11.47
CA TRP A 47 10.10 -2.70 10.30
C TRP A 47 8.76 -3.37 9.95
N ILE A 48 8.06 -3.94 10.94
CA ILE A 48 6.75 -4.57 10.74
C ILE A 48 5.78 -3.58 10.10
N THR A 49 5.70 -2.35 10.64
CA THR A 49 4.81 -1.30 10.14
C THR A 49 5.08 -0.99 8.66
N SER A 50 6.33 -0.88 8.26
CA SER A 50 6.68 -0.58 6.87
C SER A 50 6.40 -1.78 5.95
N MET A 51 6.88 -2.96 6.32
CA MET A 51 6.79 -4.16 5.48
C MET A 51 5.36 -4.66 5.30
N ARG A 52 4.54 -4.69 6.37
CA ARG A 52 3.14 -5.11 6.24
C ARG A 52 2.34 -4.15 5.37
N THR A 53 2.67 -2.84 5.41
CA THR A 53 2.02 -1.84 4.56
C THR A 53 2.43 -2.02 3.10
N GLY A 54 3.71 -2.20 2.82
CA GLY A 54 4.19 -2.50 1.47
C GLY A 54 3.65 -3.82 0.92
N ALA A 55 3.51 -4.84 1.77
CA ALA A 55 2.93 -6.13 1.38
C ALA A 55 1.44 -6.01 1.00
N VAL A 56 0.65 -5.26 1.77
CA VAL A 56 -0.78 -5.03 1.48
C VAL A 56 -0.94 -4.25 0.17
N ALA A 57 -0.15 -3.20 -0.03
CA ALA A 57 -0.15 -2.45 -1.30
C ALA A 57 0.25 -3.36 -2.49
N THR A 58 1.27 -4.20 -2.33
CA THR A 58 1.69 -5.15 -3.37
C THR A 58 0.62 -6.20 -3.64
N LEU A 59 -0.09 -6.68 -2.62
CA LEU A 59 -1.21 -7.60 -2.77
C LEU A 59 -2.34 -6.97 -3.59
N ALA A 60 -2.68 -5.70 -3.33
CA ALA A 60 -3.66 -4.97 -4.12
C ALA A 60 -3.21 -4.80 -5.57
N ILE A 61 -1.92 -4.47 -5.80
CA ILE A 61 -1.36 -4.38 -7.15
C ILE A 61 -1.47 -5.74 -7.86
N LYS A 62 -1.07 -6.83 -7.21
CA LYS A 62 -1.18 -8.19 -7.78
C LYS A 62 -2.61 -8.54 -8.16
N THR A 63 -3.57 -8.18 -7.31
CA THR A 63 -4.98 -8.56 -7.46
C THR A 63 -5.68 -7.72 -8.52
N PHE A 64 -5.36 -6.43 -8.63
CA PHE A 64 -6.16 -5.47 -9.40
C PHE A 64 -5.46 -4.84 -10.60
N ARG A 65 -4.15 -5.01 -10.82
CA ARG A 65 -3.48 -4.51 -12.02
C ARG A 65 -4.05 -5.20 -13.28
N ASN A 66 -4.01 -4.53 -14.41
CA ASN A 66 -4.38 -5.15 -15.68
C ASN A 66 -3.31 -6.15 -16.15
N THR A 67 -3.68 -7.04 -17.06
CA THR A 67 -2.80 -8.12 -17.55
C THR A 67 -1.61 -7.62 -18.36
N ASN A 68 -1.68 -6.38 -18.88
CA ASN A 68 -0.66 -5.75 -19.72
C ASN A 68 0.22 -4.77 -18.94
N THR A 69 0.15 -4.76 -17.62
CA THR A 69 0.89 -3.83 -16.75
C THR A 69 2.40 -3.93 -16.96
N LYS A 70 3.04 -2.79 -17.24
CA LYS A 70 4.49 -2.64 -17.39
C LYS A 70 5.02 -1.42 -16.64
N VAL A 71 4.28 -0.31 -16.66
CA VAL A 71 4.72 0.98 -16.15
C VAL A 71 4.05 1.27 -14.80
N TYR A 72 4.89 1.42 -13.80
CA TYR A 72 4.49 1.82 -12.46
C TYR A 72 4.95 3.24 -12.19
N SER A 73 4.22 3.97 -11.37
CA SER A 73 4.69 5.26 -10.87
C SER A 73 4.59 5.31 -9.35
N LEU A 74 5.60 5.86 -8.71
CA LEU A 74 5.74 5.88 -7.26
C LEU A 74 6.10 7.28 -6.78
N MET A 75 5.38 7.78 -5.78
CA MET A 75 5.68 9.02 -5.08
C MET A 75 5.76 8.82 -3.57
N GLY A 76 6.48 9.71 -2.88
CA GLY A 76 6.67 9.62 -1.43
C GLY A 76 7.71 8.58 -1.05
N LEU A 77 8.97 8.77 -1.49
CA LEU A 77 10.07 7.79 -1.49
C LEU A 77 10.67 7.51 -0.09
N GLY A 78 9.81 7.40 0.93
CA GLY A 78 10.18 7.05 2.30
C GLY A 78 10.17 5.53 2.57
N ASN A 79 10.18 5.16 3.86
CA ASN A 79 10.25 3.75 4.31
C ASN A 79 9.12 2.88 3.74
N ILE A 80 7.91 3.43 3.59
CA ILE A 80 6.77 2.69 3.03
C ILE A 80 7.01 2.40 1.54
N ALA A 81 7.49 3.38 0.79
CA ALA A 81 7.82 3.20 -0.63
C ALA A 81 8.93 2.15 -0.81
N HIS A 82 9.99 2.17 0.03
CA HIS A 82 11.05 1.16 0.04
C HIS A 82 10.49 -0.24 0.33
N ALA A 83 9.62 -0.37 1.31
CA ALA A 83 8.97 -1.63 1.64
C ALA A 83 8.07 -2.12 0.50
N THR A 84 7.27 -1.22 -0.10
CA THR A 84 6.41 -1.53 -1.25
C THR A 84 7.25 -2.01 -2.43
N MET A 85 8.32 -1.28 -2.78
CA MET A 85 9.21 -1.67 -3.88
C MET A 85 9.89 -3.01 -3.61
N THR A 86 10.32 -3.25 -2.37
CA THR A 86 10.90 -4.54 -1.96
C THR A 86 9.90 -5.69 -2.15
N CYS A 87 8.65 -5.51 -1.71
CA CYS A 87 7.60 -6.50 -1.88
C CYS A 87 7.28 -6.73 -3.37
N MET A 88 7.15 -5.67 -4.17
CA MET A 88 6.90 -5.76 -5.60
C MET A 88 8.00 -6.53 -6.33
N LEU A 89 9.27 -6.22 -6.07
CA LEU A 89 10.41 -6.89 -6.70
C LEU A 89 10.51 -8.38 -6.35
N ASN A 90 10.02 -8.77 -5.18
CA ASN A 90 9.94 -10.18 -4.80
C ASN A 90 8.71 -10.89 -5.41
N GLU A 91 7.56 -10.23 -5.43
CA GLU A 91 6.32 -10.79 -5.98
C GLU A 91 6.39 -10.94 -7.51
N PHE A 92 6.93 -9.92 -8.19
CA PHE A 92 7.02 -9.87 -9.65
C PHE A 92 8.44 -10.19 -10.17
N LYS A 93 9.17 -11.05 -9.46
CA LYS A 93 10.58 -11.38 -9.73
C LYS A 93 10.86 -11.86 -11.15
N GLU A 94 9.87 -12.39 -11.87
CA GLU A 94 10.00 -12.84 -13.24
C GLU A 94 9.73 -11.73 -14.27
N GLU A 95 9.17 -10.61 -13.84
CA GLU A 95 8.81 -9.47 -14.70
C GLU A 95 9.88 -8.37 -14.67
N HIS A 96 9.97 -7.58 -15.71
CA HIS A 96 10.76 -6.34 -15.72
C HIS A 96 9.84 -5.16 -15.42
N LEU A 97 10.11 -4.46 -14.32
CA LEU A 97 9.30 -3.32 -13.88
C LEU A 97 9.91 -2.01 -14.38
N PHE A 98 9.12 -1.18 -15.06
CA PHE A 98 9.48 0.20 -15.37
C PHE A 98 8.82 1.13 -14.37
N VAL A 99 9.62 1.84 -13.55
CA VAL A 99 9.10 2.61 -12.42
C VAL A 99 9.48 4.07 -12.55
N LYS A 100 8.47 4.93 -12.69
CA LYS A 100 8.63 6.38 -12.63
C LYS A 100 8.66 6.83 -11.16
N LEU A 101 9.68 7.57 -10.77
CA LEU A 101 9.82 8.15 -9.44
C LEU A 101 9.56 9.65 -9.53
N LEU A 102 8.58 10.16 -8.77
CA LEU A 102 8.38 11.60 -8.68
C LEU A 102 9.47 12.22 -7.82
N ARG A 103 10.19 13.20 -8.37
CA ARG A 103 11.25 13.94 -7.67
C ARG A 103 10.73 14.62 -6.41
N TYR A 104 11.43 14.39 -5.30
CA TYR A 104 11.12 15.04 -4.03
C TYR A 104 12.34 15.10 -3.12
N LYS A 105 12.89 16.32 -2.91
CA LYS A 105 13.97 16.58 -1.94
C LYS A 105 15.21 15.67 -2.11
N ASN A 106 15.55 15.31 -3.32
CA ASN A 106 16.69 14.46 -3.69
C ASN A 106 16.64 13.05 -3.04
N GLN A 107 15.44 12.53 -2.77
CA GLN A 107 15.27 11.17 -2.25
C GLN A 107 15.34 10.12 -3.36
N GLU A 108 15.04 10.49 -4.58
CA GLU A 108 14.96 9.61 -5.75
C GLU A 108 16.31 8.97 -6.11
N GLU A 109 17.40 9.70 -6.03
CA GLU A 109 18.74 9.19 -6.34
C GLU A 109 19.13 8.08 -5.37
N ARG A 110 18.96 8.34 -4.07
CA ARG A 110 19.19 7.32 -3.04
C ARG A 110 18.26 6.12 -3.19
N PHE A 111 17.00 6.35 -3.54
CA PHE A 111 16.05 5.28 -3.78
C PHE A 111 16.53 4.37 -4.92
N VAL A 112 17.00 4.93 -6.02
CA VAL A 112 17.59 4.17 -7.15
C VAL A 112 18.82 3.38 -6.69
N GLU A 113 19.71 3.99 -5.92
CA GLU A 113 20.92 3.34 -5.38
C GLU A 113 20.57 2.14 -4.49
N ASP A 114 19.60 2.29 -3.57
CA ASP A 114 19.16 1.23 -2.65
C ASP A 114 18.64 -0.02 -3.39
N PHE A 115 18.12 0.15 -4.62
CA PHE A 115 17.62 -0.93 -5.48
C PHE A 115 18.54 -1.30 -6.65
N ALA A 116 19.74 -0.75 -6.77
CA ALA A 116 20.67 -0.98 -7.88
C ALA A 116 21.06 -2.44 -8.09
N ARG A 117 20.97 -3.27 -7.05
CA ARG A 117 21.24 -4.73 -7.13
C ARG A 117 20.20 -5.52 -7.93
N TYR A 118 18.99 -4.97 -8.10
CA TYR A 118 17.90 -5.66 -8.80
C TYR A 118 17.98 -5.39 -10.30
N LYS A 119 18.20 -6.44 -11.11
CA LYS A 119 18.40 -6.31 -12.55
C LYS A 119 17.10 -6.20 -13.35
N LYS A 120 15.96 -6.57 -12.75
CA LYS A 120 14.65 -6.56 -13.39
C LYS A 120 13.81 -5.33 -12.99
N VAL A 121 14.46 -4.20 -12.80
CA VAL A 121 13.81 -2.91 -12.61
C VAL A 121 14.59 -1.82 -13.32
N THR A 122 13.85 -0.91 -13.95
CA THR A 122 14.39 0.33 -14.53
C THR A 122 13.63 1.50 -13.90
N PHE A 123 14.38 2.43 -13.34
CA PHE A 123 13.83 3.65 -12.79
C PHE A 123 13.99 4.80 -13.77
N SER A 124 12.95 5.64 -13.86
CA SER A 124 13.01 6.96 -14.49
C SER A 124 12.55 8.01 -13.49
N ILE A 125 13.27 9.11 -13.41
CA ILE A 125 12.90 10.22 -12.51
C ILE A 125 12.12 11.22 -13.34
N VAL A 126 10.98 11.66 -12.79
CA VAL A 126 10.07 12.64 -13.39
C VAL A 126 9.87 13.81 -12.45
N ASP A 127 9.63 15.01 -13.00
CA ASP A 127 9.63 16.24 -12.22
C ASP A 127 8.21 16.76 -11.92
N THR A 128 7.21 16.29 -12.66
CA THR A 128 5.83 16.78 -12.53
C THR A 128 4.83 15.67 -12.22
N ILE A 129 3.72 16.04 -11.58
CA ILE A 129 2.59 15.11 -11.34
C ILE A 129 2.01 14.60 -12.64
N GLU A 130 2.01 15.43 -13.69
CA GLU A 130 1.53 15.03 -15.01
C GLU A 130 2.39 13.89 -15.59
N GLU A 131 3.71 14.05 -15.63
CA GLU A 131 4.63 13.02 -16.10
C GLU A 131 4.53 11.73 -15.29
N TRP A 132 4.34 11.89 -13.97
CA TRP A 132 4.21 10.78 -13.04
C TRP A 132 2.93 9.98 -13.28
N ALA A 133 1.77 10.63 -13.44
CA ALA A 133 0.47 9.97 -13.59
C ALA A 133 0.25 9.44 -15.02
N LYS A 134 0.65 10.24 -16.04
CA LYS A 134 0.38 9.94 -17.45
C LYS A 134 1.06 8.64 -17.90
N ASP A 135 0.35 7.85 -18.69
CA ASP A 135 0.83 6.59 -19.29
C ASP A 135 1.29 5.53 -18.27
N SER A 136 0.92 5.67 -17.00
CA SER A 136 1.21 4.69 -15.96
C SER A 136 0.08 3.68 -15.84
N ASP A 137 0.43 2.38 -15.74
CA ASP A 137 -0.52 1.30 -15.53
C ASP A 137 -0.95 1.20 -14.08
N VAL A 138 0.01 1.44 -13.18
CA VAL A 138 -0.19 1.44 -11.72
C VAL A 138 0.40 2.71 -11.14
N VAL A 139 -0.39 3.45 -10.42
CA VAL A 139 -0.03 4.72 -9.76
C VAL A 139 -0.03 4.52 -8.25
N ILE A 140 1.13 4.63 -7.61
CA ILE A 140 1.33 4.35 -6.19
C ILE A 140 1.71 5.62 -5.45
N SER A 141 0.93 5.99 -4.44
CA SER A 141 1.24 7.13 -3.58
C SER A 141 1.50 6.69 -2.15
N ALA A 142 2.75 6.87 -1.71
CA ALA A 142 3.22 6.55 -0.36
C ALA A 142 3.59 7.80 0.44
N ILE A 143 2.99 8.94 0.14
CA ILE A 143 3.17 10.18 0.91
C ILE A 143 2.53 10.08 2.29
N THR A 144 2.91 10.99 3.17
CA THR A 144 2.36 11.00 4.54
C THR A 144 0.97 11.60 4.60
N ASP A 145 0.75 12.67 3.84
CA ASP A 145 -0.49 13.44 3.82
C ASP A 145 -0.57 14.27 2.54
N ALA A 146 -1.79 14.49 2.04
CA ALA A 146 -2.08 15.34 0.90
C ALA A 146 -2.88 16.56 1.35
N GLN A 147 -2.41 17.75 1.02
CA GLN A 147 -3.08 19.02 1.35
C GLN A 147 -4.26 19.33 0.40
N GLY A 148 -4.46 18.55 -0.64
CA GLY A 148 -5.50 18.67 -1.66
C GLY A 148 -5.48 17.49 -2.60
N LEU A 149 -6.12 17.63 -3.77
CA LEU A 149 -6.04 16.61 -4.81
C LEU A 149 -4.62 16.53 -5.37
N ILE A 150 -4.11 15.31 -5.53
CA ILE A 150 -2.77 15.07 -6.08
C ILE A 150 -2.81 15.16 -7.61
N VAL A 151 -3.84 14.60 -8.22
CA VAL A 151 -4.10 14.66 -9.65
C VAL A 151 -5.46 15.29 -9.85
N GLU A 152 -5.50 16.55 -10.30
CA GLU A 152 -6.75 17.27 -10.56
C GLU A 152 -7.38 16.85 -11.88
N ASP A 153 -6.56 16.78 -12.93
CA ASP A 153 -6.98 16.33 -14.26
C ASP A 153 -6.97 14.81 -14.39
N LEU A 154 -8.16 14.22 -14.28
CA LEU A 154 -8.34 12.77 -14.37
C LEU A 154 -8.12 12.20 -15.78
N SER A 155 -7.97 13.04 -16.81
CA SER A 155 -7.62 12.61 -18.16
C SER A 155 -6.18 12.06 -18.25
N LEU A 156 -5.32 12.39 -17.26
CA LEU A 156 -3.97 11.84 -17.12
C LEU A 156 -3.98 10.35 -16.81
N PHE A 157 -5.04 9.84 -16.20
CA PHE A 157 -5.20 8.42 -15.94
C PHE A 157 -5.75 7.71 -17.18
N LYS A 158 -4.93 6.86 -17.75
CA LYS A 158 -5.35 6.05 -18.90
C LYS A 158 -6.42 5.03 -18.54
N SER A 159 -7.09 4.49 -19.52
CA SER A 159 -7.94 3.31 -19.39
C SER A 159 -7.16 2.16 -18.74
N GLY A 160 -7.82 1.40 -17.88
CA GLY A 160 -7.22 0.26 -17.19
C GLY A 160 -6.27 0.58 -16.04
N VAL A 161 -6.08 1.86 -15.69
CA VAL A 161 -5.18 2.25 -14.58
C VAL A 161 -5.64 1.67 -13.25
N LEU A 162 -4.66 1.31 -12.42
CA LEU A 162 -4.85 1.03 -11.00
C LEU A 162 -4.18 2.13 -10.17
N VAL A 163 -4.93 2.82 -9.32
CA VAL A 163 -4.41 3.80 -8.36
C VAL A 163 -4.41 3.20 -6.97
N VAL A 164 -3.25 3.23 -6.30
CA VAL A 164 -3.00 2.62 -4.98
C VAL A 164 -2.48 3.69 -4.02
N PRO A 165 -3.36 4.47 -3.40
CA PRO A 165 -2.95 5.35 -2.31
C PRO A 165 -2.71 4.54 -1.04
N ILE A 166 -1.56 4.79 -0.40
CA ILE A 166 -1.22 4.21 0.91
C ILE A 166 -1.48 5.26 2.00
N HIS A 167 -2.48 6.09 1.80
CA HIS A 167 -2.95 7.16 2.67
C HIS A 167 -4.40 7.54 2.32
N MET A 168 -5.05 8.36 3.15
CA MET A 168 -6.51 8.55 3.11
C MET A 168 -6.97 9.71 2.22
N SER A 169 -6.10 10.60 1.77
CA SER A 169 -6.46 11.84 1.07
C SER A 169 -5.70 12.00 -0.24
N GLY A 170 -6.21 12.86 -1.12
CA GLY A 170 -5.55 13.26 -2.36
C GLY A 170 -6.12 12.65 -3.65
N PHE A 171 -7.02 11.66 -3.56
CA PHE A 171 -7.65 11.00 -4.72
C PHE A 171 -9.17 11.00 -4.67
N GLN A 172 -9.79 11.89 -3.88
CA GLN A 172 -11.24 11.93 -3.68
C GLN A 172 -12.02 12.22 -4.96
N ASN A 173 -11.41 12.85 -5.95
CA ASN A 173 -12.01 13.03 -7.28
C ASN A 173 -12.11 11.71 -8.06
N CYS A 174 -11.22 10.74 -7.79
CA CYS A 174 -11.27 9.42 -8.40
C CYS A 174 -12.43 8.58 -7.85
N ASP A 175 -12.78 8.75 -6.57
CA ASP A 175 -13.83 8.02 -5.88
C ASP A 175 -15.14 7.94 -6.67
N ARG A 176 -15.49 9.04 -7.36
CA ARG A 176 -16.77 9.22 -8.05
C ARG A 176 -16.78 8.76 -9.51
N VAL A 177 -15.61 8.65 -10.12
CA VAL A 177 -15.49 8.42 -11.58
C VAL A 177 -14.86 7.08 -11.94
N PHE A 178 -14.08 6.49 -11.05
CA PHE A 178 -13.49 5.18 -11.28
C PHE A 178 -14.57 4.10 -11.27
N ASP A 179 -14.30 3.00 -11.96
CA ASP A 179 -15.29 1.95 -12.17
C ASP A 179 -15.46 1.08 -10.92
N LYS A 180 -14.36 0.85 -10.19
CA LYS A 180 -14.38 0.11 -8.92
C LYS A 180 -13.45 0.76 -7.90
N VAL A 181 -13.91 0.77 -6.66
CA VAL A 181 -13.12 1.15 -5.49
C VAL A 181 -12.99 -0.07 -4.58
N PHE A 182 -11.77 -0.39 -4.18
CA PHE A 182 -11.49 -1.45 -3.22
C PHE A 182 -10.84 -0.87 -1.97
N GLY A 183 -10.99 -1.60 -0.87
CA GLY A 183 -10.32 -1.26 0.39
C GLY A 183 -9.98 -2.51 1.18
N ASP A 184 -9.19 -2.36 2.23
CA ASP A 184 -8.84 -3.44 3.14
C ASP A 184 -9.88 -3.67 4.25
N ASP A 185 -10.74 -2.68 4.52
CA ASP A 185 -11.79 -2.77 5.54
C ASP A 185 -12.90 -1.74 5.29
N TYR A 186 -14.14 -2.18 5.28
CA TYR A 186 -15.32 -1.32 5.12
C TYR A 186 -15.37 -0.22 6.18
N GLY A 187 -15.07 -0.55 7.44
CA GLY A 187 -15.11 0.40 8.55
C GLY A 187 -14.13 1.57 8.39
N HIS A 188 -13.03 1.37 7.65
CA HIS A 188 -12.09 2.44 7.32
C HIS A 188 -12.58 3.36 6.20
N ILE A 189 -13.38 2.83 5.27
CA ILE A 189 -13.75 3.51 4.02
C ILE A 189 -15.14 4.11 4.07
N CYS A 190 -16.09 3.52 4.80
CA CYS A 190 -17.51 3.94 4.83
C CYS A 190 -17.73 5.39 5.29
N GLY A 191 -16.76 5.95 6.03
CA GLY A 191 -16.77 7.36 6.46
C GLY A 191 -16.22 8.35 5.44
N PHE A 192 -15.79 7.92 4.25
CA PHE A 192 -15.26 8.84 3.24
C PHE A 192 -16.35 9.74 2.67
N LYS A 193 -15.97 10.99 2.38
CA LYS A 193 -16.90 12.04 1.91
C LYS A 193 -17.80 11.59 0.76
N TYR A 194 -17.26 10.80 -0.17
CA TYR A 194 -17.96 10.38 -1.39
C TYR A 194 -18.28 8.88 -1.41
N PHE A 195 -18.24 8.20 -0.26
CA PHE A 195 -18.47 6.76 -0.20
C PHE A 195 -19.79 6.32 -0.89
N ASN A 196 -20.88 7.07 -0.64
CA ASN A 196 -22.17 6.78 -1.23
C ASN A 196 -22.27 7.08 -2.76
N GLU A 197 -21.21 7.68 -3.31
CA GLU A 197 -21.11 7.98 -4.74
C GLU A 197 -20.16 7.02 -5.48
N PHE A 198 -19.54 6.07 -4.77
CA PHE A 198 -18.73 5.04 -5.41
C PHE A 198 -19.62 4.21 -6.33
N LYS A 199 -19.18 3.99 -7.58
CA LYS A 199 -19.93 3.12 -8.52
C LYS A 199 -19.98 1.67 -8.02
N SER A 200 -18.93 1.22 -7.34
CA SER A 200 -18.81 -0.09 -6.73
C SER A 200 -17.79 -0.06 -5.62
N PHE A 201 -18.04 -0.78 -4.53
CA PHE A 201 -17.08 -1.01 -3.46
C PHE A 201 -17.05 -2.48 -3.04
N ALA A 202 -15.86 -3.01 -2.80
CA ALA A 202 -15.66 -4.30 -2.13
C ALA A 202 -14.35 -4.30 -1.33
N GLU A 203 -14.29 -5.17 -0.33
CA GLU A 203 -13.04 -5.44 0.37
C GLU A 203 -12.15 -6.37 -0.46
N ILE A 204 -10.84 -6.14 -0.42
CA ILE A 204 -9.87 -7.00 -1.11
C ILE A 204 -9.96 -8.45 -0.62
N GLY A 205 -10.26 -8.65 0.68
CA GLY A 205 -10.47 -9.96 1.27
C GLY A 205 -11.57 -10.77 0.59
N ASP A 206 -12.71 -10.14 0.31
CA ASP A 206 -13.84 -10.77 -0.38
C ASP A 206 -13.47 -11.18 -1.82
N VAL A 207 -12.67 -10.35 -2.49
CA VAL A 207 -12.20 -10.67 -3.85
C VAL A 207 -11.25 -11.86 -3.84
N LEU A 208 -10.32 -11.90 -2.89
CA LEU A 208 -9.37 -13.01 -2.74
C LEU A 208 -10.05 -14.34 -2.37
N LEU A 209 -11.17 -14.26 -1.65
CA LEU A 209 -12.02 -15.43 -1.33
C LEU A 209 -12.98 -15.82 -2.47
N GLY A 210 -13.00 -15.06 -3.57
CA GLY A 210 -13.93 -15.32 -4.69
C GLY A 210 -15.39 -14.94 -4.39
N GLN A 211 -15.64 -14.18 -3.33
CA GLN A 211 -17.00 -13.77 -2.92
C GLN A 211 -17.45 -12.49 -3.64
N LYS A 212 -16.51 -11.71 -4.13
CA LYS A 212 -16.73 -10.49 -4.92
C LYS A 212 -15.86 -10.49 -6.16
N GLU A 213 -16.37 -9.85 -7.22
CA GLU A 213 -15.62 -9.68 -8.45
C GLU A 213 -14.50 -8.66 -8.26
N GLY A 214 -13.27 -9.00 -8.70
CA GLY A 214 -12.14 -8.08 -8.80
C GLY A 214 -12.20 -7.26 -10.10
N ARG A 215 -11.03 -7.09 -10.75
CA ARG A 215 -10.95 -6.51 -12.11
C ARG A 215 -11.65 -7.45 -13.11
N LYS A 216 -12.58 -6.90 -13.88
CA LYS A 216 -13.31 -7.63 -14.90
C LYS A 216 -12.57 -7.64 -16.25
N ASP A 217 -12.00 -6.49 -16.62
CA ASP A 217 -11.30 -6.32 -17.89
C ASP A 217 -10.14 -5.31 -17.77
N ASN A 218 -9.41 -5.12 -18.87
CA ASN A 218 -8.25 -4.23 -18.90
C ASN A 218 -8.59 -2.75 -19.10
N GLU A 219 -9.87 -2.39 -19.21
CA GLU A 219 -10.32 -1.01 -19.41
C GLU A 219 -10.78 -0.36 -18.10
N GLU A 220 -11.21 -1.15 -17.10
CA GLU A 220 -11.68 -0.62 -15.82
C GLU A 220 -10.61 0.19 -15.11
N ARG A 221 -10.94 1.42 -14.71
CA ARG A 221 -10.13 2.25 -13.82
C ARG A 221 -10.47 1.90 -12.38
N ILE A 222 -9.46 1.49 -11.62
CA ILE A 222 -9.61 0.96 -10.27
C ILE A 222 -8.84 1.81 -9.27
N LEU A 223 -9.46 2.11 -8.13
CA LEU A 223 -8.86 2.74 -6.97
C LEU A 223 -8.84 1.74 -5.83
N SER A 224 -7.67 1.49 -5.21
CA SER A 224 -7.55 0.57 -4.08
C SER A 224 -6.89 1.25 -2.89
N TYR A 225 -7.66 1.49 -1.84
CA TYR A 225 -7.22 2.08 -0.58
C TYR A 225 -6.62 1.02 0.34
N ASN A 226 -5.35 1.18 0.73
CA ASN A 226 -4.60 0.16 1.46
C ASN A 226 -3.93 0.73 2.70
N TYR A 227 -4.65 0.76 3.82
CA TYR A 227 -4.14 1.28 5.10
C TYR A 227 -3.50 0.19 5.96
N GLY A 228 -3.94 -1.03 5.75
CA GLY A 228 -3.58 -2.20 6.55
C GLY A 228 -4.29 -2.25 7.89
N LEU A 229 -4.55 -3.45 8.33
CA LEU A 229 -5.27 -3.76 9.56
C LEU A 229 -4.33 -4.12 10.70
N GLY A 230 -4.74 -3.88 11.94
CA GLY A 230 -3.98 -4.28 13.11
C GLY A 230 -3.69 -5.78 13.17
N LEU A 231 -4.53 -6.60 12.55
CA LEU A 231 -4.30 -8.05 12.45
C LEU A 231 -3.04 -8.37 11.60
N HIS A 232 -2.71 -7.58 10.57
CA HIS A 232 -1.50 -7.76 9.77
C HIS A 232 -0.24 -7.54 10.61
N ASP A 233 -0.27 -6.56 11.52
CA ASP A 233 0.84 -6.29 12.43
C ASP A 233 1.05 -7.48 13.39
N VAL A 234 -0.03 -8.02 13.95
CA VAL A 234 0.03 -9.19 14.86
C VAL A 234 0.48 -10.44 14.12
N PHE A 235 0.04 -10.64 12.88
CA PHE A 235 0.48 -11.75 12.04
C PHE A 235 2.01 -11.75 11.84
N TRP A 236 2.56 -10.60 11.45
CA TRP A 236 4.01 -10.47 11.27
C TRP A 236 4.77 -10.62 12.58
N ALA A 237 4.26 -10.02 13.67
CA ALA A 237 4.86 -10.17 14.99
C ALA A 237 4.91 -11.64 15.43
N ASN A 238 3.81 -12.39 15.23
CA ASN A 238 3.77 -13.81 15.54
C ASN A 238 4.75 -14.64 14.70
N LYS A 239 4.87 -14.33 13.40
CA LYS A 239 5.87 -14.98 12.52
C LYS A 239 7.29 -14.75 13.02
N ILE A 240 7.65 -13.50 13.33
CA ILE A 240 8.98 -13.14 13.86
C ILE A 240 9.21 -13.84 15.21
N TYR A 241 8.25 -13.80 16.11
CA TYR A 241 8.33 -14.45 17.41
C TYR A 241 8.60 -15.95 17.30
N LYS A 242 7.89 -16.64 16.38
CA LYS A 242 8.11 -18.07 16.12
C LYS A 242 9.50 -18.37 15.53
N MET A 243 10.11 -17.44 14.81
CA MET A 243 11.47 -17.61 14.25
C MET A 243 12.59 -17.40 15.28
N MET A 244 12.29 -16.72 16.40
CA MET A 244 13.26 -16.42 17.47
C MET A 244 13.27 -17.46 18.58
N ARG A 245 12.35 -18.43 18.56
CA ARG A 245 12.27 -19.58 19.45
C ARG A 245 12.86 -20.83 18.81
#